data_8c4f63e8d0d973417935dff8effd02dc
#
_entry.id   8c4f63e8d0d973417935dff8effd02dc
#
_cell.length_a   1.000
_cell.length_b   1.000
_cell.length_c   1.000
_cell.angle_alpha   90.00
_cell.angle_beta   90.00
_cell.angle_gamma   90.00
#
_symmetry.space_group_name_H-M   'P 1'
#
loop_
_entity.id
_entity.type
_entity.pdbx_description
1 polymer ?
#
loop_
_entity_poly.entity_id
_entity_poly.type
_entity_poly.pdbx_seq_one_letter_code
_entity_poly.pdbx_strand_id
1 'polypeptide(L)'
;MIKEETWSVSIQRARAFFREQEDVTEESINCFVYRTCRIALTELKPKGMGIWAAKRIQVRMEGEVADVEHIYHRYFIQFLSTGG
;
A
#
# COMPACT_ATOMS: atom_id res chain seq x y z
N MET A 1 -3.45 14.80 -6.57
CA MET A 1 -4.04 13.51 -6.96
C MET A 1 -4.26 12.66 -5.73
N ILE A 2 -5.39 12.00 -5.67
CA ILE A 2 -5.67 11.00 -4.63
C ILE A 2 -5.96 9.68 -5.33
N LYS A 3 -5.26 8.62 -4.90
CA LYS A 3 -5.48 7.29 -5.43
C LYS A 3 -5.77 6.37 -4.24
N GLU A 4 -6.91 5.70 -4.29
CA GLU A 4 -7.39 4.88 -3.18
C GLU A 4 -7.88 3.56 -3.72
N GLU A 5 -7.29 2.46 -3.26
CA GLU A 5 -7.61 1.13 -3.77
C GLU A 5 -7.58 0.10 -2.66
N THR A 6 -8.36 -0.96 -2.85
CA THR A 6 -8.36 -2.12 -1.96
C THR A 6 -7.51 -3.22 -2.59
N TRP A 7 -6.59 -3.78 -1.81
CA TRP A 7 -5.70 -4.85 -2.25
C TRP A 7 -5.82 -6.06 -1.34
N SER A 8 -5.76 -7.24 -1.94
CA SER A 8 -5.80 -8.51 -1.20
C SER A 8 -4.40 -8.92 -0.77
N VAL A 9 -3.77 -8.09 0.05
CA VAL A 9 -2.44 -8.37 0.63
C VAL A 9 -2.50 -8.09 2.11
N SER A 10 -1.58 -8.68 2.86
CA SER A 10 -1.51 -8.40 4.29
C SER A 10 -0.86 -7.05 4.53
N ILE A 11 -1.28 -6.37 5.60
CA ILE A 11 -0.71 -5.06 5.93
C ILE A 11 0.78 -5.18 6.27
N GLN A 12 1.20 -6.32 6.83
CA GLN A 12 2.61 -6.56 7.14
C GLN A 12 3.48 -6.56 5.88
N ARG A 13 2.99 -7.20 4.81
CA ARG A 13 3.72 -7.24 3.54
C ARG A 13 3.79 -5.87 2.90
N ALA A 14 2.71 -5.11 2.97
CA ALA A 14 2.70 -3.75 2.42
C ALA A 14 3.68 -2.86 3.18
N ARG A 15 3.69 -2.94 4.52
CA ARG A 15 4.65 -2.18 5.33
C ARG A 15 6.08 -2.54 4.97
N ALA A 16 6.37 -3.83 4.87
CA ALA A 16 7.71 -4.30 4.54
C ALA A 16 8.16 -3.74 3.20
N PHE A 17 7.29 -3.71 2.22
CA PHE A 17 7.60 -3.15 0.91
C PHE A 17 8.01 -1.68 1.02
N PHE A 18 7.21 -0.86 1.71
CA PHE A 18 7.52 0.57 1.81
C PHE A 18 8.77 0.83 2.66
N ARG A 19 9.01 0.02 3.68
CA ARG A 19 10.21 0.16 4.50
C ARG A 19 11.50 -0.17 3.74
N GLU A 20 11.41 -1.02 2.73
CA GLU A 20 12.56 -1.38 1.89
C GLU A 20 12.93 -0.30 0.88
N GLN A 21 12.05 0.65 0.62
CA GLN A 21 12.31 1.72 -0.33
C GLN A 21 13.19 2.79 0.32
N GLU A 22 14.39 3.01 -0.23
CA GLU A 22 15.33 3.97 0.35
C GLU A 22 14.80 5.40 0.36
N ASP A 23 13.98 5.74 -0.63
CA ASP A 23 13.43 7.09 -0.80
C ASP A 23 12.05 7.26 -0.18
N VAL A 24 11.64 6.34 0.68
CA VAL A 24 10.38 6.42 1.42
C VAL A 24 10.68 6.53 2.91
N THR A 25 10.01 7.47 3.56
CA THR A 25 10.15 7.69 5.01
C THR A 25 8.91 7.17 5.72
N GLU A 26 9.10 6.41 6.78
CA GLU A 26 8.00 5.94 7.62
C GLU A 26 7.67 7.01 8.65
N GLU A 27 6.45 7.60 8.59
CA GLU A 27 6.00 8.59 9.57
C GLU A 27 5.37 7.93 10.79
N SER A 28 4.61 6.88 10.56
CA SER A 28 3.98 6.11 11.63
C SER A 28 3.79 4.70 11.11
N ILE A 29 3.26 3.80 11.95
CA ILE A 29 3.19 2.38 11.62
C ILE A 29 2.47 2.09 10.29
N ASN A 30 1.49 2.93 9.93
CA ASN A 30 0.71 2.72 8.71
C ASN A 30 0.77 3.92 7.76
N CYS A 31 1.75 4.81 7.94
CA CYS A 31 1.85 6.00 7.11
C CYS A 31 3.28 6.21 6.64
N PHE A 32 3.43 6.41 5.34
CA PHE A 32 4.73 6.58 4.69
C PHE A 32 4.69 7.80 3.78
N VAL A 33 5.86 8.37 3.51
CA VAL A 33 5.97 9.53 2.62
C VAL A 33 7.03 9.27 1.57
N TYR A 34 6.63 9.46 0.31
CA TYR A 34 7.52 9.45 -0.83
C TYR A 34 7.39 10.81 -1.52
N ARG A 35 8.41 11.67 -1.36
CA ARG A 35 8.39 13.04 -1.90
C ARG A 35 7.13 13.77 -1.41
N THR A 36 6.26 14.20 -2.33
CA THR A 36 4.99 14.87 -1.96
C THR A 36 3.88 13.87 -1.65
N CYS A 37 4.10 12.59 -1.90
CA CYS A 37 3.06 11.57 -1.77
C CYS A 37 3.02 11.00 -0.36
N ARG A 38 1.87 11.13 0.28
CA ARG A 38 1.59 10.49 1.58
C ARG A 38 0.83 9.21 1.31
N ILE A 39 1.31 8.13 1.90
CA ILE A 39 0.76 6.80 1.72
C ILE A 39 0.18 6.35 3.05
N ALA A 40 -1.11 6.04 3.07
CA ALA A 40 -1.78 5.56 4.27
C ALA A 40 -2.33 4.16 4.03
N LEU A 41 -2.02 3.25 4.94
CA LEU A 41 -2.48 1.86 4.88
C LEU A 41 -3.53 1.65 5.95
N THR A 42 -4.64 1.03 5.58
CA THR A 42 -5.72 0.70 6.52
C THR A 42 -6.06 -0.76 6.36
N GLU A 43 -5.99 -1.50 7.46
CA GLU A 43 -6.40 -2.90 7.46
C GLU A 43 -7.92 -2.97 7.45
N LEU A 44 -8.47 -3.72 6.51
CA LEU A 44 -9.90 -3.92 6.38
C LEU A 44 -10.30 -5.26 6.99
N LYS A 45 -11.59 -5.41 7.30
CA LYS A 45 -12.10 -6.69 7.79
C LYS A 45 -11.90 -7.74 6.70
N PRO A 46 -11.44 -8.95 7.04
CA PRO A 46 -11.28 -10.01 6.05
C PRO A 46 -12.61 -10.31 5.36
N LYS A 47 -12.53 -10.57 4.05
CA LYS A 47 -13.69 -10.98 3.28
C LYS A 47 -13.71 -12.49 3.20
N GLY A 48 -14.85 -13.09 3.54
CA GLY A 48 -14.98 -14.52 3.58
C GLY A 48 -15.20 -15.02 5.00
N MET A 49 -15.25 -16.32 5.19
CA MET A 49 -15.53 -16.94 6.48
C MET A 49 -14.53 -18.05 6.80
N GLY A 50 -14.12 -18.14 8.07
CA GLY A 50 -13.24 -19.19 8.53
C GLY A 50 -11.88 -19.16 7.82
N ILE A 51 -11.41 -20.32 7.38
CA ILE A 51 -10.10 -20.45 6.72
C ILE A 51 -10.06 -19.80 5.34
N TRP A 52 -11.21 -19.43 4.81
CA TRP A 52 -11.29 -18.79 3.49
C TRP A 52 -11.26 -17.26 3.57
N ALA A 53 -11.13 -16.71 4.78
CA ALA A 53 -11.08 -15.27 4.96
C ALA A 53 -9.79 -14.71 4.35
N ALA A 54 -9.94 -13.79 3.39
CA ALA A 54 -8.81 -13.16 2.71
C ALA A 54 -8.45 -11.84 3.38
N LYS A 55 -7.17 -11.65 3.69
CA LYS A 55 -6.71 -10.37 4.24
C LYS A 55 -6.80 -9.30 3.16
N ARG A 56 -7.25 -8.11 3.56
CA ARG A 56 -7.39 -6.97 2.65
C ARG A 56 -6.92 -5.70 3.34
N ILE A 57 -6.38 -4.80 2.54
CA ILE A 57 -6.01 -3.47 3.01
C ILE A 57 -6.53 -2.43 2.03
N GLN A 58 -6.73 -1.22 2.53
CA GLN A 58 -6.93 -0.06 1.70
C GLN A 58 -5.62 0.70 1.62
N VAL A 59 -5.21 1.06 0.41
CA VAL A 59 -4.01 1.86 0.16
C VAL A 59 -4.48 3.20 -0.36
N ARG A 60 -4.15 4.28 0.35
CA ARG A 60 -4.47 5.63 -0.08
C ARG A 60 -3.19 6.40 -0.30
N MET A 61 -3.05 6.95 -1.49
CA MET A 61 -1.89 7.76 -1.86
C MET A 61 -2.37 9.14 -2.27
N GLU A 62 -1.77 10.17 -1.70
CA GLU A 62 -2.16 11.56 -1.96
C GLU A 62 -0.93 12.43 -2.12
N GLY A 63 -0.87 13.21 -3.20
CA GLY A 63 0.25 14.08 -3.48
C GLY A 63 0.22 14.56 -4.92
N GLU A 64 1.35 15.06 -5.39
CA GLU A 64 1.47 15.46 -6.80
C GLU A 64 1.36 14.24 -7.70
N VAL A 65 0.75 14.42 -8.87
CA VAL A 65 0.46 13.33 -9.80
C VAL A 65 1.68 12.48 -10.10
N ALA A 66 2.81 13.11 -10.43
CA ALA A 66 4.02 12.39 -10.79
C ALA A 66 4.51 11.50 -9.65
N ASP A 67 4.47 12.00 -8.43
CA ASP A 67 4.95 11.26 -7.26
C ASP A 67 4.02 10.11 -6.91
N VAL A 68 2.70 10.35 -6.96
CA VAL A 68 1.72 9.30 -6.69
C VAL A 68 1.84 8.18 -7.72
N GLU A 69 1.91 8.53 -9.01
CA GLU A 69 2.01 7.52 -10.07
C GLU A 69 3.31 6.73 -9.96
N HIS A 70 4.40 7.38 -9.61
CA HIS A 70 5.70 6.74 -9.51
C HIS A 70 5.75 5.68 -8.40
N ILE A 71 5.33 6.05 -7.18
CA ILE A 71 5.36 5.10 -6.08
C ILE A 71 4.26 4.04 -6.22
N TYR A 72 3.11 4.41 -6.79
CA TYR A 72 2.06 3.46 -7.06
C TYR A 72 2.53 2.40 -8.04
N HIS A 73 3.25 2.78 -9.07
CA HIS A 73 3.76 1.84 -10.07
C HIS A 73 4.69 0.81 -9.45
N ARG A 74 5.58 1.23 -8.55
CA ARG A 74 6.46 0.31 -7.82
C ARG A 74 5.65 -0.69 -7.01
N TYR A 75 4.64 -0.20 -6.30
CA TYR A 75 3.77 -1.02 -5.48
C TYR A 75 2.99 -2.02 -6.36
N PHE A 76 2.43 -1.52 -7.44
CA PHE A 76 1.62 -2.32 -8.37
C PHE A 76 2.44 -3.49 -8.92
N ILE A 77 3.63 -3.22 -9.41
CA ILE A 77 4.49 -4.27 -9.96
C ILE A 77 4.83 -5.31 -8.90
N GLN A 78 5.16 -4.87 -7.70
CA GLN A 78 5.54 -5.77 -6.61
C GLN A 78 4.42 -6.75 -6.27
N PHE A 79 3.21 -6.25 -6.13
CA PHE A 79 2.11 -7.07 -5.63
C PHE A 79 1.27 -7.72 -6.73
N LEU A 80 1.28 -7.16 -7.93
CA LEU A 80 0.62 -7.80 -9.06
C LEU A 80 1.37 -9.06 -9.48
N SER A 81 2.69 -8.99 -9.54
CA SER A 81 3.52 -10.09 -10.03
C SER A 81 3.60 -11.26 -9.07
N THR A 82 3.26 -11.06 -7.80
CA THR A 82 3.29 -12.15 -6.81
C THR A 82 2.03 -12.99 -6.82
N GLY A 83 1.14 -12.71 -7.74
CA GLY A 83 -0.07 -13.51 -7.91
C GLY A 83 -1.17 -13.21 -6.91
N GLY A 84 -1.02 -12.15 -6.21
CA GLY A 84 -2.06 -11.69 -5.29
C GLY A 84 -2.41 -12.69 -4.23
#